data_98666a41c3e1d1d4a5d9b64637c32273
#
_entry.id   98666a41c3e1d1d4a5d9b64637c32273
#
_cell.length_a   1.000
_cell.length_b   1.000
_cell.length_c   1.000
_cell.angle_alpha   90.00
_cell.angle_beta   90.00
_cell.angle_gamma   90.00
#
_symmetry.space_group_name_H-M   'P 1'
#
loop_
_entity.id
_entity.type
_entity.pdbx_description
1 polymer ?
#
loop_
_entity_poly.entity_id
_entity_poly.type
_entity_poly.pdbx_seq_one_letter_code
_entity_poly.pdbx_strand_id
1 'polypeptide(L)'
;MAEQSLEDILNAFIEDAEAVSTNMTVDDKAKVTKAGADVFAKELETEYKANHYRHRTTGEDPHLADSVTTQSTNVDGMKNGSSTVGFSKDKAYIANFIENGTKFPMYTSKGRKYKHGGQVAINGDHAIDNLRNDSQLQAKIVEAQAEVYKQIIDRRNNQ
;
A
#
# COMPACT_ATOMS: atom_id res chain seq x y z
N MET A 1 41.17 -30.68 -0.15
CA MET A 1 40.10 -29.71 -0.37
C MET A 1 39.43 -29.47 0.97
N ALA A 2 39.49 -28.25 1.49
CA ALA A 2 38.87 -27.94 2.77
C ALA A 2 37.35 -28.01 2.60
N GLU A 3 36.70 -28.86 3.39
CA GLU A 3 35.24 -28.85 3.48
C GLU A 3 34.83 -27.51 4.11
N GLN A 4 34.13 -26.67 3.32
CA GLN A 4 33.52 -25.49 3.89
C GLN A 4 32.43 -25.94 4.85
N SER A 5 32.49 -25.45 6.07
CA SER A 5 31.45 -25.76 7.06
C SER A 5 30.13 -25.10 6.64
N LEU A 6 29.01 -25.68 7.06
CA LEU A 6 27.67 -25.07 6.83
C LEU A 6 27.61 -23.64 7.39
N GLU A 7 28.34 -23.40 8.48
CA GLU A 7 28.46 -22.10 9.14
C GLU A 7 29.18 -21.08 8.25
N ASP A 8 30.25 -21.46 7.56
CA ASP A 8 30.98 -20.61 6.63
C ASP A 8 30.11 -20.23 5.43
N ILE A 9 29.32 -21.19 4.92
CA ILE A 9 28.40 -20.95 3.80
C ILE A 9 27.27 -19.99 4.22
N LEU A 10 26.70 -20.17 5.42
CA LEU A 10 25.67 -19.30 5.95
C LEU A 10 26.18 -17.88 6.22
N ASN A 11 27.37 -17.74 6.77
CA ASN A 11 28.01 -16.46 7.04
C ASN A 11 28.30 -15.71 5.73
N ALA A 12 28.83 -16.40 4.71
CA ALA A 12 29.03 -15.80 3.39
C ALA A 12 27.72 -15.35 2.73
N PHE A 13 26.65 -16.12 2.88
CA PHE A 13 25.34 -15.74 2.39
C PHE A 13 24.78 -14.52 3.11
N ILE A 14 24.96 -14.43 4.44
CA ILE A 14 24.54 -13.26 5.23
C ILE A 14 25.36 -12.04 4.81
N GLU A 15 26.67 -12.14 4.67
CA GLU A 15 27.53 -11.05 4.23
C GLU A 15 27.18 -10.56 2.84
N ASP A 16 26.90 -11.46 1.88
CA ASP A 16 26.45 -11.11 0.54
C ASP A 16 25.08 -10.41 0.56
N ALA A 17 24.14 -10.92 1.35
CA ALA A 17 22.81 -10.32 1.49
C ALA A 17 22.86 -8.93 2.13
N GLU A 18 23.72 -8.74 3.15
CA GLU A 18 23.95 -7.45 3.79
C GLU A 18 24.64 -6.47 2.83
N ALA A 19 25.66 -6.91 2.11
CA ALA A 19 26.37 -6.07 1.11
C ALA A 19 25.44 -5.59 0.00
N VAL A 20 24.59 -6.48 -0.50
CA VAL A 20 23.59 -6.12 -1.52
C VAL A 20 22.54 -5.16 -0.98
N SER A 21 22.05 -5.40 0.24
CA SER A 21 21.04 -4.55 0.89
C SER A 21 21.57 -3.14 1.21
N THR A 22 22.82 -3.04 1.70
CA THR A 22 23.47 -1.77 2.05
C THR A 22 23.85 -0.95 0.81
N ASN A 23 24.19 -1.59 -0.29
CA ASN A 23 24.61 -0.91 -1.52
C ASN A 23 23.44 -0.48 -2.43
N MET A 24 22.20 -0.82 -2.10
CA MET A 24 21.06 -0.34 -2.87
C MET A 24 20.88 1.16 -2.70
N THR A 25 20.79 1.85 -3.83
CA THR A 25 20.46 3.28 -3.85
C THR A 25 19.02 3.52 -3.36
N VAL A 26 18.72 4.73 -2.90
CA VAL A 26 17.35 5.12 -2.54
C VAL A 26 16.38 4.91 -3.70
N ASP A 27 16.82 5.20 -4.92
CA ASP A 27 16.01 5.02 -6.13
C ASP A 27 15.73 3.54 -6.43
N ASP A 28 16.69 2.66 -6.21
CA ASP A 28 16.48 1.23 -6.40
C ASP A 28 15.56 0.66 -5.34
N LYS A 29 15.71 1.07 -4.08
CA LYS A 29 14.78 0.74 -2.99
C LYS A 29 13.36 1.21 -3.33
N ALA A 30 13.21 2.43 -3.86
CA ALA A 30 11.92 2.97 -4.28
C ALA A 30 11.29 2.16 -5.43
N LYS A 31 12.08 1.66 -6.39
CA LYS A 31 11.55 0.78 -7.46
C LYS A 31 11.01 -0.54 -6.91
N VAL A 32 11.76 -1.16 -5.99
CA VAL A 32 11.34 -2.41 -5.36
C VAL A 32 10.06 -2.20 -4.54
N THR A 33 10.04 -1.20 -3.68
CA THR A 33 8.87 -0.93 -2.83
C THR A 33 7.66 -0.48 -3.65
N LYS A 34 7.88 0.25 -4.76
CA LYS A 34 6.82 0.65 -5.68
C LYS A 34 6.16 -0.55 -6.35
N ALA A 35 6.92 -1.58 -6.75
CA ALA A 35 6.34 -2.78 -7.35
C ALA A 35 5.32 -3.45 -6.40
N GLY A 36 5.66 -3.57 -5.12
CA GLY A 36 4.73 -4.07 -4.11
C GLY A 36 3.54 -3.14 -3.87
N ALA A 37 3.80 -1.83 -3.85
CA ALA A 37 2.75 -0.83 -3.69
C ALA A 37 1.74 -0.84 -4.84
N ASP A 38 2.19 -1.03 -6.08
CA ASP A 38 1.31 -1.11 -7.25
C ASP A 38 0.41 -2.37 -7.21
N VAL A 39 0.92 -3.51 -6.72
CA VAL A 39 0.12 -4.72 -6.48
C VAL A 39 -0.96 -4.46 -5.43
N PHE A 40 -0.59 -3.86 -4.29
CA PHE A 40 -1.55 -3.53 -3.23
C PHE A 40 -2.60 -2.52 -3.71
N ALA A 41 -2.19 -1.48 -4.44
CA ALA A 41 -3.09 -0.46 -4.97
C ALA A 41 -4.14 -1.06 -5.91
N LYS A 42 -3.73 -1.99 -6.78
CA LYS A 42 -4.64 -2.68 -7.69
C LYS A 42 -5.68 -3.54 -6.96
N GLU A 43 -5.27 -4.23 -5.92
CA GLU A 43 -6.19 -5.03 -5.11
C GLU A 43 -7.15 -4.13 -4.32
N LEU A 44 -6.64 -3.04 -3.75
CA LEU A 44 -7.45 -2.04 -3.05
C LEU A 44 -8.49 -1.40 -3.99
N GLU A 45 -8.11 -1.04 -5.20
CA GLU A 45 -9.02 -0.52 -6.22
C GLU A 45 -10.10 -1.56 -6.56
N THR A 46 -9.72 -2.82 -6.72
CA THR A 46 -10.63 -3.93 -7.03
C THR A 46 -11.64 -4.13 -5.91
N GLU A 47 -11.19 -4.16 -4.65
CA GLU A 47 -12.03 -4.31 -3.46
C GLU A 47 -13.05 -3.16 -3.35
N TYR A 48 -12.58 -1.92 -3.51
CA TYR A 48 -13.48 -0.76 -3.46
C TYR A 48 -14.44 -0.68 -4.66
N LYS A 49 -14.05 -1.18 -5.83
CA LYS A 49 -14.96 -1.30 -6.99
C LYS A 49 -16.03 -2.36 -6.76
N ALA A 50 -15.68 -3.47 -6.14
CA ALA A 50 -16.62 -4.55 -5.86
C ALA A 50 -17.65 -4.17 -4.80
N ASN A 51 -17.23 -3.53 -3.70
CA ASN A 51 -18.05 -3.35 -2.52
C ASN A 51 -18.60 -1.93 -2.33
N HIS A 52 -17.94 -0.91 -2.91
CA HIS A 52 -18.26 0.50 -2.65
C HIS A 52 -18.53 1.33 -3.91
N TYR A 53 -18.55 0.71 -5.10
CA TYR A 53 -18.77 1.46 -6.33
C TYR A 53 -20.23 1.85 -6.51
N ARG A 54 -20.46 3.14 -6.74
CA ARG A 54 -21.79 3.66 -7.05
C ARG A 54 -21.97 3.85 -8.55
N HIS A 55 -22.97 3.21 -9.12
CA HIS A 55 -23.36 3.41 -10.51
C HIS A 55 -24.19 4.70 -10.75
N ARG A 56 -24.12 5.67 -9.85
CA ARG A 56 -24.80 6.97 -10.01
C ARG A 56 -23.92 7.92 -10.80
N THR A 57 -24.57 8.69 -11.67
CA THR A 57 -23.96 9.84 -12.36
C THR A 57 -23.90 11.11 -11.49
N THR A 58 -24.43 11.06 -10.26
CA THR A 58 -24.42 12.18 -9.31
C THR A 58 -23.33 11.98 -8.26
N GLY A 59 -22.43 12.92 -8.16
CA GLY A 59 -21.31 12.94 -7.22
C GLY A 59 -20.09 13.58 -7.88
N GLU A 60 -19.07 13.83 -7.08
CA GLU A 60 -17.80 14.37 -7.58
C GLU A 60 -16.95 13.24 -8.21
N ASP A 61 -16.48 13.48 -9.43
CA ASP A 61 -15.50 12.63 -10.09
C ASP A 61 -14.07 13.00 -9.66
N PRO A 62 -13.13 12.06 -9.61
CA PRO A 62 -13.31 10.61 -9.79
C PRO A 62 -14.02 9.96 -8.60
N HIS A 63 -14.59 8.77 -8.81
CA HIS A 63 -15.11 7.94 -7.73
C HIS A 63 -13.98 7.54 -6.76
N LEU A 64 -14.32 7.26 -5.49
CA LEU A 64 -13.31 6.87 -4.49
C LEU A 64 -12.45 5.70 -4.97
N ALA A 65 -13.05 4.64 -5.52
CA ALA A 65 -12.32 3.49 -6.03
C ALA A 65 -11.33 3.84 -7.15
N ASP A 66 -11.64 4.85 -7.96
CA ASP A 66 -10.77 5.34 -9.04
C ASP A 66 -9.75 6.39 -8.56
N SER A 67 -9.75 6.71 -7.27
CA SER A 67 -8.85 7.70 -6.66
C SER A 67 -7.66 7.08 -5.91
N VAL A 68 -7.50 5.76 -6.00
CA VAL A 68 -6.34 5.05 -5.42
C VAL A 68 -5.07 5.52 -6.11
N THR A 69 -4.08 5.88 -5.33
CA THR A 69 -2.81 6.40 -5.83
C THR A 69 -1.62 5.75 -5.12
N THR A 70 -0.48 5.69 -5.82
CA THR A 70 0.80 5.25 -5.28
C THR A 70 1.82 6.37 -5.36
N GLN A 71 2.69 6.49 -4.37
CA GLN A 71 3.77 7.46 -4.35
C GLN A 71 5.07 6.77 -3.93
N SER A 72 6.19 7.16 -4.57
CA SER A 72 7.54 6.67 -4.22
C SER A 72 8.18 7.56 -3.13
N THR A 73 7.40 7.84 -2.10
CA THR A 73 7.81 8.58 -0.92
C THR A 73 7.19 7.94 0.32
N ASN A 74 7.73 8.21 1.49
CA ASN A 74 7.05 7.85 2.74
C ASN A 74 5.82 8.75 2.98
N VAL A 75 5.10 8.50 4.09
CA VAL A 75 3.90 9.26 4.48
C VAL A 75 4.19 10.76 4.66
N ASP A 76 5.41 11.11 5.07
CA ASP A 76 5.85 12.50 5.26
C ASP A 76 6.33 13.17 3.95
N GLY A 77 6.25 12.46 2.83
CA GLY A 77 6.68 12.96 1.51
C GLY A 77 8.19 12.88 1.26
N MET A 78 8.97 12.23 2.14
CA MET A 78 10.41 12.10 1.98
C MET A 78 10.75 10.91 1.07
N LYS A 79 11.76 11.10 0.22
CA LYS A 79 12.33 10.07 -0.65
C LYS A 79 13.37 9.26 0.13
N ASN A 80 12.95 8.20 0.78
CA ASN A 80 13.81 7.31 1.56
C ASN A 80 13.84 5.86 1.03
N GLY A 81 13.27 5.64 -0.16
CA GLY A 81 13.14 4.31 -0.75
C GLY A 81 11.84 3.58 -0.39
N SER A 82 10.96 4.21 0.41
CA SER A 82 9.63 3.68 0.68
C SER A 82 8.64 4.08 -0.40
N SER A 83 7.54 3.33 -0.52
CA SER A 83 6.38 3.71 -1.31
C SER A 83 5.13 3.67 -0.46
N THR A 84 4.20 4.58 -0.71
CA THR A 84 2.92 4.64 -0.02
C THR A 84 1.77 4.41 -0.99
N VAL A 85 0.71 3.77 -0.50
CA VAL A 85 -0.56 3.59 -1.20
C VAL A 85 -1.65 4.27 -0.40
N GLY A 86 -2.56 4.94 -1.07
CA GLY A 86 -3.68 5.62 -0.45
C GLY A 86 -4.65 6.14 -1.48
N PHE A 87 -5.52 7.01 -1.03
CA PHE A 87 -6.48 7.71 -1.89
C PHE A 87 -6.05 9.15 -2.10
N SER A 88 -6.53 9.77 -3.18
CA SER A 88 -6.30 11.18 -3.39
C SER A 88 -6.77 12.01 -2.17
N LYS A 89 -6.09 13.12 -1.91
CA LYS A 89 -6.31 13.95 -0.71
C LYS A 89 -7.77 14.39 -0.53
N ASP A 90 -8.45 14.68 -1.60
CA ASP A 90 -9.85 15.09 -1.65
C ASP A 90 -10.83 13.96 -1.36
N LYS A 91 -10.42 12.69 -1.49
CA LYS A 91 -11.24 11.51 -1.24
C LYS A 91 -10.86 10.72 0.01
N ALA A 92 -9.68 10.97 0.59
CA ALA A 92 -9.17 10.22 1.73
C ALA A 92 -10.10 10.21 2.95
N TYR A 93 -10.86 11.29 3.17
CA TYR A 93 -11.84 11.34 4.26
C TYR A 93 -13.00 10.37 4.07
N ILE A 94 -13.41 10.11 2.81
CA ILE A 94 -14.48 9.14 2.48
C ILE A 94 -13.96 7.72 2.77
N ALA A 95 -12.72 7.42 2.37
CA ALA A 95 -12.09 6.14 2.67
C ALA A 95 -12.02 5.90 4.18
N ASN A 96 -11.68 6.93 4.97
CA ASN A 96 -11.65 6.83 6.42
C ASN A 96 -13.04 6.53 7.02
N PHE A 97 -14.13 7.07 6.45
CA PHE A 97 -15.47 6.73 6.91
C PHE A 97 -15.88 5.30 6.57
N ILE A 98 -15.46 4.78 5.43
CA ILE A 98 -15.70 3.38 5.05
C ILE A 98 -14.90 2.45 5.95
N GLU A 99 -13.62 2.73 6.14
CA GLU A 99 -12.73 1.91 6.94
C GLU A 99 -13.14 1.84 8.41
N ASN A 100 -13.38 3.01 9.04
CA ASN A 100 -13.62 3.10 10.47
C ASN A 100 -15.09 3.27 10.85
N GLY A 101 -15.96 3.45 9.87
CA GLY A 101 -17.36 3.75 10.08
C GLY A 101 -17.62 5.18 10.57
N THR A 102 -18.88 5.46 10.83
CA THR A 102 -19.34 6.76 11.34
C THR A 102 -20.22 6.58 12.57
N LYS A 103 -20.13 7.51 13.52
CA LYS A 103 -20.95 7.48 14.75
C LYS A 103 -22.25 8.24 14.56
N PHE A 104 -23.33 7.71 15.12
CA PHE A 104 -24.60 8.41 15.24
C PHE A 104 -24.78 8.94 16.68
N PRO A 105 -25.34 10.13 16.91
CA PRO A 105 -25.79 11.11 15.90
C PRO A 105 -24.61 11.90 15.31
N MET A 106 -24.71 12.22 14.00
CA MET A 106 -23.74 13.08 13.36
C MET A 106 -24.03 14.55 13.65
N TYR A 107 -22.97 15.31 13.79
CA TYR A 107 -23.02 16.75 14.08
C TYR A 107 -22.42 17.54 12.91
N THR A 108 -22.98 18.70 12.65
CA THR A 108 -22.37 19.66 11.72
C THR A 108 -21.02 20.17 12.27
N SER A 109 -20.22 20.80 11.42
CA SER A 109 -18.97 21.47 11.85
C SER A 109 -19.19 22.54 12.94
N LYS A 110 -20.43 23.01 13.10
CA LYS A 110 -20.83 23.97 14.14
C LYS A 110 -21.41 23.30 15.40
N GLY A 111 -21.23 21.99 15.56
CA GLY A 111 -21.68 21.23 16.71
C GLY A 111 -23.21 21.06 16.84
N ARG A 112 -23.96 21.32 15.77
CA ARG A 112 -25.42 21.14 15.78
C ARG A 112 -25.78 19.78 15.20
N LYS A 113 -26.71 19.07 15.87
CA LYS A 113 -27.28 17.83 15.36
C LYS A 113 -28.04 18.10 14.06
N TYR A 114 -27.85 17.24 13.04
CA TYR A 114 -28.61 17.34 11.80
C TYR A 114 -30.11 17.15 12.06
N LYS A 115 -30.94 18.10 11.62
CA LYS A 115 -32.39 18.13 11.88
C LYS A 115 -33.16 17.05 11.13
N HIS A 116 -32.69 16.67 9.96
CA HIS A 116 -33.41 15.74 9.08
C HIS A 116 -32.67 14.41 9.06
N GLY A 117 -32.86 13.58 9.99
CA GLY A 117 -32.48 12.18 10.20
C GLY A 117 -31.91 11.33 9.05
N GLY A 118 -31.37 11.95 8.00
CA GLY A 118 -30.86 11.29 6.81
C GLY A 118 -29.46 10.71 6.93
N GLN A 119 -28.82 10.85 8.09
CA GLN A 119 -27.47 10.31 8.30
C GLN A 119 -27.58 9.04 9.15
N VAL A 120 -27.23 7.93 8.53
CA VAL A 120 -27.16 6.63 9.17
C VAL A 120 -25.73 6.40 9.62
N ALA A 121 -25.56 5.89 10.87
CA ALA A 121 -24.27 5.37 11.28
C ALA A 121 -23.90 4.19 10.38
N ILE A 122 -22.67 4.18 9.87
CA ILE A 122 -22.13 3.11 9.06
C ILE A 122 -21.14 2.36 9.94
N ASN A 123 -21.21 1.03 9.95
CA ASN A 123 -20.14 0.23 10.52
C ASN A 123 -18.94 0.28 9.57
N GLY A 124 -17.74 0.38 10.11
CA GLY A 124 -16.53 0.23 9.32
C GLY A 124 -16.41 -1.19 8.77
N ASP A 125 -15.94 -1.32 7.55
CA ASP A 125 -15.71 -2.63 6.92
C ASP A 125 -14.26 -3.11 7.05
N HIS A 126 -13.34 -2.21 7.44
CA HIS A 126 -11.92 -2.51 7.64
C HIS A 126 -11.25 -3.13 6.40
N ALA A 127 -11.66 -2.71 5.19
CA ALA A 127 -11.19 -3.26 3.93
C ALA A 127 -9.65 -3.14 3.78
N ILE A 128 -9.08 -2.01 4.18
CA ILE A 128 -7.62 -1.79 4.13
C ILE A 128 -6.89 -2.72 5.09
N ASP A 129 -7.38 -2.86 6.32
CA ASP A 129 -6.78 -3.75 7.32
C ASP A 129 -6.93 -5.21 6.93
N ASN A 130 -8.07 -5.61 6.35
CA ASN A 130 -8.29 -6.94 5.83
C ASN A 130 -7.31 -7.28 4.70
N LEU A 131 -7.13 -6.38 3.73
CA LEU A 131 -6.17 -6.55 2.65
C LEU A 131 -4.71 -6.61 3.16
N ARG A 132 -4.35 -5.81 4.15
CA ARG A 132 -3.01 -5.86 4.77
C ARG A 132 -2.70 -7.19 5.42
N ASN A 133 -3.72 -7.84 5.98
CA ASN A 133 -3.59 -9.12 6.66
C ASN A 133 -3.84 -10.34 5.75
N ASP A 134 -4.15 -10.11 4.47
CA ASP A 134 -4.33 -11.19 3.50
C ASP A 134 -2.95 -11.78 3.11
N SER A 135 -2.73 -13.02 3.51
CA SER A 135 -1.48 -13.74 3.25
C SER A 135 -1.22 -13.99 1.77
N GLN A 136 -2.27 -14.16 0.94
CA GLN A 136 -2.12 -14.34 -0.49
C GLN A 136 -1.70 -13.04 -1.17
N LEU A 137 -2.26 -11.91 -0.75
CA LEU A 137 -1.86 -10.61 -1.24
C LEU A 137 -0.43 -10.28 -0.81
N GLN A 138 -0.07 -10.57 0.44
CA GLN A 138 1.30 -10.41 0.92
C GLN A 138 2.31 -11.22 0.09
N ALA A 139 1.98 -12.47 -0.26
CA ALA A 139 2.82 -13.29 -1.13
C ALA A 139 3.01 -12.67 -2.52
N LYS A 140 1.93 -12.19 -3.16
CA LYS A 140 2.00 -11.48 -4.45
C LYS A 140 2.85 -10.21 -4.39
N ILE A 141 2.76 -9.45 -3.29
CA ILE A 141 3.56 -8.24 -3.06
C ILE A 141 5.04 -8.60 -2.99
N VAL A 142 5.39 -9.62 -2.18
CA VAL A 142 6.77 -10.08 -2.04
C VAL A 142 7.33 -10.60 -3.36
N GLU A 143 6.54 -11.36 -4.13
CA GLU A 143 6.92 -11.86 -5.45
C GLU A 143 7.25 -10.71 -6.42
N ALA A 144 6.36 -9.71 -6.53
CA ALA A 144 6.58 -8.55 -7.38
C ALA A 144 7.84 -7.74 -6.97
N GLN A 145 8.06 -7.60 -5.66
CA GLN A 145 9.27 -6.96 -5.14
C GLN A 145 10.53 -7.76 -5.46
N ALA A 146 10.48 -9.09 -5.31
CA ALA A 146 11.61 -9.97 -5.58
C ALA A 146 12.01 -9.97 -7.06
N GLU A 147 11.04 -9.90 -7.98
CA GLU A 147 11.32 -9.78 -9.42
C GLU A 147 12.10 -8.50 -9.75
N VAL A 148 11.64 -7.35 -9.25
CA VAL A 148 12.32 -6.06 -9.49
C VAL A 148 13.69 -6.05 -8.82
N TYR A 149 13.79 -6.59 -7.60
CA TYR A 149 15.07 -6.73 -6.91
C TYR A 149 16.06 -7.55 -7.72
N LYS A 150 15.65 -8.72 -8.21
CA LYS A 150 16.48 -9.58 -9.06
C LYS A 150 16.98 -8.84 -10.31
N GLN A 151 16.09 -8.13 -11.01
CA GLN A 151 16.46 -7.33 -12.19
C GLN A 151 17.51 -6.26 -11.88
N ILE A 152 17.45 -5.64 -10.71
CA ILE A 152 18.43 -4.64 -10.28
C ILE A 152 19.79 -5.29 -10.03
N ILE A 153 19.81 -6.44 -9.35
CA ILE A 153 21.04 -7.18 -9.06
C ILE A 153 21.69 -7.69 -10.35
N ASP A 154 20.92 -8.34 -11.21
CA ASP A 154 21.42 -8.85 -12.50
C ASP A 154 22.02 -7.75 -13.36
N ARG A 155 21.42 -6.55 -13.37
CA ARG A 155 21.96 -5.39 -14.09
C ARG A 155 23.29 -4.91 -13.52
N ARG A 156 23.46 -4.93 -12.19
CA ARG A 156 24.68 -4.51 -11.53
C ARG A 156 25.82 -5.52 -11.74
N ASN A 157 25.52 -6.80 -11.73
CA ASN A 157 26.51 -7.85 -11.95
C ASN A 157 27.01 -7.93 -13.39
N ASN A 158 26.27 -7.32 -14.34
CA ASN A 158 26.64 -7.28 -15.76
C ASN A 158 27.31 -5.95 -16.18
N GLN A 159 27.60 -5.06 -15.25
CA GLN A 159 28.36 -3.81 -15.46
C GLN A 159 29.78 -3.95 -14.91
#